data_f43972ac9f0fcecc0a1a9a430fa7ff32
#
_entry.id   f43972ac9f0fcecc0a1a9a430fa7ff32
#
_cell.length_a   1.000
_cell.length_b   1.000
_cell.length_c   1.000
_cell.angle_alpha   90.00
_cell.angle_beta   90.00
_cell.angle_gamma   90.00
#
_symmetry.space_group_name_H-M   'P 1'
#
loop_
_entity.id
_entity.type
_entity.pdbx_description
1 polymer ?
#
loop_
_entity_poly.entity_id
_entity_poly.type
_entity_poly.pdbx_seq_one_letter_code
_entity_poly.pdbx_strand_id
1 'polypeptide(L)'
;MNSISTVCRRHRRLLLAAGYLLVLVFAVMYLRVTISVPPEGDDRMTLNKWLYDFNRMPFWQYLLQDLQTRLGYFTLQEVRFFPFHYPSAFSLLFFGSLTSYRLYIIGVTAAAGFLTSRVVARLSLSNALALGTFALGLALAPIFNEGMYSYYAVPQKALFWAMAGWLCLLRRQDTGHRRWAVAAGVLAFVSCGTYEIGYMYTVIAVVLWVVLYRSLKKGLLVCAPTLAGTAVALAFHLACSHGTGSTGNALSVNLPVIARVTVQQMASSLPFFNPMMLGEDPGVITGGDKLWPLLLGLVVGLVLCFAAPRLKTAPKTLGGLALLGLALWAGPALLLACSERYQTPDAITWKWGYIPAAVSSIGLALLLAALVVLLAGALARLPKVPGVLLRLVLAGAIAVGLCANGAYTRACLRNHHAQNLENYYFFVDTLEAGLADAVTGDDLILCNENVWGSNPDAESLFFSRFTGRELHAQVMGAGEVPADLTGHVYGYQTYHDYGGYDLAWCGRAQDASGELLDTLQVYVQGAVVPDNAVIKYTVRHEDGTEEAKAICLLDCDKTERNAKGDYIATVEDSSILNAKVMIWDG
;
A
#
# COMPACT_ATOMS: atom_id res chain seq x y z
N MET A 1 -15.66 -37.23 -27.52
CA MET A 1 -14.51 -36.33 -27.28
C MET A 1 -14.35 -35.19 -28.31
N ASN A 2 -14.80 -35.32 -29.55
CA ASN A 2 -14.64 -34.29 -30.61
C ASN A 2 -15.52 -33.03 -30.42
N SER A 3 -16.67 -33.12 -29.77
CA SER A 3 -17.58 -31.97 -29.60
C SER A 3 -17.03 -30.92 -28.58
N ILE A 4 -16.44 -31.38 -27.47
CA ILE A 4 -15.88 -30.51 -26.44
C ILE A 4 -14.67 -29.71 -26.99
N SER A 5 -13.82 -30.34 -27.80
CA SER A 5 -12.67 -29.68 -28.41
C SER A 5 -13.10 -28.59 -29.41
N THR A 6 -14.18 -28.76 -30.10
CA THR A 6 -14.72 -27.80 -31.08
C THR A 6 -15.36 -26.60 -30.37
N VAL A 7 -16.15 -26.84 -29.30
CA VAL A 7 -16.75 -25.82 -28.45
C VAL A 7 -15.64 -24.98 -27.77
N CYS A 8 -14.60 -25.61 -27.22
CA CYS A 8 -13.46 -24.92 -26.61
C CYS A 8 -12.69 -24.03 -27.61
N ARG A 9 -12.57 -24.43 -28.88
CA ARG A 9 -11.93 -23.59 -29.91
C ARG A 9 -12.77 -22.35 -30.24
N ARG A 10 -14.09 -22.51 -30.38
CA ARG A 10 -15.03 -21.44 -30.72
C ARG A 10 -15.10 -20.39 -29.62
N HIS A 11 -15.04 -20.82 -28.36
CA HIS A 11 -15.16 -19.93 -27.18
C HIS A 11 -13.82 -19.63 -26.47
N ARG A 12 -12.69 -19.89 -27.12
CA ARG A 12 -11.36 -19.75 -26.52
C ARG A 12 -11.11 -18.38 -25.87
N ARG A 13 -11.60 -17.29 -26.49
CA ARG A 13 -11.45 -15.93 -25.93
C ARG A 13 -12.27 -15.75 -24.66
N LEU A 14 -13.51 -16.25 -24.65
CA LEU A 14 -14.39 -16.19 -23.48
C LEU A 14 -13.84 -17.03 -22.31
N LEU A 15 -13.35 -18.23 -22.58
CA LEU A 15 -12.72 -19.10 -21.57
C LEU A 15 -11.46 -18.45 -20.97
N LEU A 16 -10.66 -17.77 -21.80
CA LEU A 16 -9.50 -17.04 -21.31
C LEU A 16 -9.89 -15.85 -20.45
N ALA A 17 -10.88 -15.05 -20.87
CA ALA A 17 -11.41 -13.94 -20.09
C ALA A 17 -12.00 -14.41 -18.76
N ALA A 18 -12.77 -15.50 -18.78
CA ALA A 18 -13.31 -16.14 -17.57
C ALA A 18 -12.19 -16.61 -16.63
N GLY A 19 -11.10 -17.18 -17.17
CA GLY A 19 -9.93 -17.56 -16.39
C GLY A 19 -9.25 -16.38 -15.70
N TYR A 20 -9.05 -15.26 -16.40
CA TYR A 20 -8.51 -14.04 -15.80
C TYR A 20 -9.45 -13.45 -14.74
N LEU A 21 -10.76 -13.43 -15.00
CA LEU A 21 -11.75 -12.95 -14.03
C LEU A 21 -11.77 -13.82 -12.78
N LEU A 22 -11.74 -15.14 -12.91
CA LEU A 22 -11.69 -16.07 -11.79
C LEU A 22 -10.44 -15.83 -10.93
N VAL A 23 -9.27 -15.71 -11.56
CA VAL A 23 -8.02 -15.39 -10.85
C VAL A 23 -8.12 -14.04 -10.14
N LEU A 24 -8.70 -13.03 -10.80
CA LEU A 24 -8.88 -11.71 -10.20
C LEU A 24 -9.78 -11.76 -8.96
N VAL A 25 -10.90 -12.49 -9.02
CA VAL A 25 -11.79 -12.66 -7.87
C VAL A 25 -11.06 -13.33 -6.70
N PHE A 26 -10.34 -14.43 -6.95
CA PHE A 26 -9.58 -15.11 -5.90
C PHE A 26 -8.47 -14.23 -5.34
N ALA A 27 -7.80 -13.47 -6.20
CA ALA A 27 -6.74 -12.56 -5.80
C ALA A 27 -7.26 -11.39 -4.96
N VAL A 28 -8.39 -10.78 -5.34
CA VAL A 28 -9.02 -9.71 -4.54
C VAL A 28 -9.38 -10.26 -3.15
N MET A 29 -9.99 -11.45 -3.08
CA MET A 29 -10.33 -12.09 -1.81
C MET A 29 -9.08 -12.48 -0.98
N TYR A 30 -7.99 -12.84 -1.64
CA TYR A 30 -6.70 -13.07 -0.98
C TYR A 30 -6.08 -11.79 -0.45
N LEU A 31 -5.98 -10.75 -1.29
CA LEU A 31 -5.30 -9.49 -0.99
C LEU A 31 -6.12 -8.57 -0.07
N ARG A 32 -7.44 -8.78 0.04
CA ARG A 32 -8.31 -7.91 0.87
C ARG A 32 -7.90 -7.85 2.35
N VAL A 33 -7.06 -8.77 2.82
CA VAL A 33 -6.50 -8.69 4.18
C VAL A 33 -5.72 -7.39 4.41
N THR A 34 -5.20 -6.74 3.36
CA THR A 34 -4.54 -5.43 3.48
C THR A 34 -5.50 -4.32 3.91
N ILE A 35 -6.82 -4.54 3.87
CA ILE A 35 -7.83 -3.62 4.41
C ILE A 35 -7.72 -3.53 5.94
N SER A 36 -7.21 -4.58 6.60
CA SER A 36 -6.96 -4.58 8.06
C SER A 36 -5.69 -3.83 8.47
N VAL A 37 -5.06 -3.10 7.56
CA VAL A 37 -3.89 -2.26 7.85
C VAL A 37 -4.33 -0.80 7.91
N PRO A 38 -4.13 -0.07 9.01
CA PRO A 38 -4.40 1.36 9.09
C PRO A 38 -3.50 2.15 8.13
N PRO A 39 -3.71 3.46 7.92
CA PRO A 39 -2.75 4.29 7.21
C PRO A 39 -1.37 4.24 7.88
N GLU A 40 -0.32 4.00 7.11
CA GLU A 40 1.06 3.91 7.59
C GLU A 40 2.03 4.69 6.70
N GLY A 41 3.22 4.98 7.24
CA GLY A 41 4.26 5.71 6.53
C GLY A 41 3.75 7.06 6.02
N ASP A 42 4.11 7.39 4.78
CA ASP A 42 3.72 8.65 4.14
C ASP A 42 2.19 8.78 3.95
N ASP A 43 1.44 7.66 3.99
CA ASP A 43 -0.02 7.69 3.89
C ASP A 43 -0.67 8.42 5.06
N ARG A 44 -0.07 8.38 6.25
CA ARG A 44 -0.58 9.06 7.45
C ARG A 44 -0.73 10.56 7.20
N MET A 45 0.25 11.17 6.58
CA MET A 45 0.27 12.60 6.28
C MET A 45 -0.39 12.91 4.93
N THR A 46 0.10 12.30 3.86
CA THR A 46 -0.23 12.72 2.50
C THR A 46 -1.66 12.36 2.11
N LEU A 47 -2.14 11.16 2.49
CA LEU A 47 -3.53 10.75 2.21
C LEU A 47 -4.53 11.62 2.98
N ASN A 48 -4.24 11.90 4.26
CA ASN A 48 -5.11 12.75 5.08
C ASN A 48 -5.17 14.17 4.51
N LYS A 49 -4.02 14.78 4.16
CA LYS A 49 -3.99 16.11 3.54
C LYS A 49 -4.82 16.16 2.26
N TRP A 50 -4.65 15.20 1.38
CA TRP A 50 -5.32 15.24 0.08
C TRP A 50 -6.80 14.97 0.16
N LEU A 51 -7.23 14.07 1.05
CA LEU A 51 -8.65 13.86 1.29
C LEU A 51 -9.30 15.05 1.99
N TYR A 52 -8.58 15.72 2.88
CA TYR A 52 -9.03 16.96 3.50
C TYR A 52 -9.24 18.06 2.45
N ASP A 53 -8.20 18.35 1.65
CA ASP A 53 -8.28 19.37 0.59
C ASP A 53 -9.35 19.03 -0.43
N PHE A 54 -9.44 17.76 -0.85
CA PHE A 54 -10.42 17.29 -1.82
C PHE A 54 -11.87 17.43 -1.35
N ASN A 55 -12.15 17.20 -0.09
CA ASN A 55 -13.51 17.27 0.47
C ASN A 55 -13.97 18.69 0.78
N ARG A 56 -13.03 19.66 0.90
CA ARG A 56 -13.34 21.05 1.26
C ARG A 56 -13.68 21.94 0.06
N MET A 57 -13.34 21.53 -1.13
CA MET A 57 -13.50 22.38 -2.31
C MET A 57 -14.29 21.69 -3.42
N PRO A 58 -14.95 22.44 -4.32
CA PRO A 58 -15.59 21.87 -5.49
C PRO A 58 -14.59 21.08 -6.34
N PHE A 59 -15.01 19.95 -6.90
CA PHE A 59 -14.16 19.05 -7.70
C PHE A 59 -13.33 19.78 -8.77
N TRP A 60 -13.93 20.71 -9.48
CA TRP A 60 -13.23 21.45 -10.55
C TRP A 60 -12.14 22.37 -10.01
N GLN A 61 -12.35 22.98 -8.86
CA GLN A 61 -11.33 23.79 -8.19
C GLN A 61 -10.17 22.92 -7.72
N TYR A 62 -10.46 21.76 -7.12
CA TYR A 62 -9.46 20.80 -6.73
C TYR A 62 -8.67 20.25 -7.93
N LEU A 63 -9.35 19.93 -9.05
CA LEU A 63 -8.72 19.49 -10.30
C LEU A 63 -7.73 20.54 -10.84
N LEU A 64 -8.11 21.82 -10.79
CA LEU A 64 -7.24 22.93 -11.22
C LEU A 64 -6.02 23.06 -10.29
N GLN A 65 -6.22 22.99 -8.98
CA GLN A 65 -5.15 23.02 -7.99
C GLN A 65 -4.21 21.80 -8.14
N ASP A 66 -4.74 20.59 -8.35
CA ASP A 66 -3.96 19.39 -8.62
C ASP A 66 -3.09 19.57 -9.87
N LEU A 67 -3.66 20.14 -10.93
CA LEU A 67 -2.92 20.44 -12.16
C LEU A 67 -1.83 21.50 -11.92
N GLN A 68 -2.14 22.57 -11.21
CA GLN A 68 -1.17 23.62 -10.87
C GLN A 68 -0.03 23.07 -10.02
N THR A 69 -0.32 22.24 -9.02
CA THR A 69 0.68 21.57 -8.18
C THR A 69 1.59 20.69 -9.03
N ARG A 70 1.03 19.90 -9.95
CA ARG A 70 1.82 19.04 -10.84
C ARG A 70 2.70 19.83 -11.80
N LEU A 71 2.19 20.93 -12.34
CA LEU A 71 2.97 21.87 -13.15
C LEU A 71 4.05 22.56 -12.31
N GLY A 72 3.76 22.87 -11.05
CA GLY A 72 4.71 23.44 -10.09
C GLY A 72 5.95 22.56 -9.87
N TYR A 73 5.84 21.25 -9.98
CA TYR A 73 7.01 20.36 -9.91
C TYR A 73 8.09 20.66 -10.95
N PHE A 74 7.73 21.26 -12.09
CA PHE A 74 8.70 21.71 -13.09
C PHE A 74 9.50 22.95 -12.67
N THR A 75 8.99 23.70 -11.71
CA THR A 75 9.61 24.97 -11.25
C THR A 75 10.17 24.88 -9.84
N LEU A 76 9.80 23.88 -9.04
CA LEU A 76 10.29 23.68 -7.68
C LEU A 76 11.69 23.09 -7.70
N GLN A 77 12.67 23.87 -7.24
CA GLN A 77 14.09 23.51 -7.26
C GLN A 77 14.49 22.39 -6.28
N GLU A 78 13.61 22.04 -5.34
CA GLU A 78 13.93 21.13 -4.23
C GLU A 78 13.27 19.77 -4.32
N VAL A 79 12.35 19.57 -5.26
CA VAL A 79 11.49 18.38 -5.32
C VAL A 79 11.86 17.48 -6.49
N ARG A 80 11.88 16.18 -6.26
CA ARG A 80 11.96 15.17 -7.30
C ARG A 80 10.83 15.37 -8.32
N PHE A 81 11.17 15.31 -9.60
CA PHE A 81 10.17 15.37 -10.66
C PHE A 81 9.40 14.03 -10.74
N PHE A 82 8.28 13.96 -10.01
CA PHE A 82 7.36 12.82 -10.07
C PHE A 82 5.91 13.28 -10.23
N PRO A 83 5.54 13.90 -11.38
CA PRO A 83 4.21 14.46 -11.57
C PRO A 83 3.09 13.42 -11.53
N PHE A 84 3.44 12.13 -11.71
CA PHE A 84 2.48 11.02 -11.71
C PHE A 84 2.61 10.13 -10.47
N HIS A 85 3.45 10.51 -9.52
CA HIS A 85 3.67 9.76 -8.27
C HIS A 85 2.40 9.71 -7.45
N TYR A 86 1.86 10.85 -7.18
CA TYR A 86 0.69 11.03 -6.33
C TYR A 86 -0.63 10.65 -7.03
N PRO A 87 -1.72 10.32 -6.27
CA PRO A 87 -3.03 10.12 -6.87
C PRO A 87 -3.48 11.39 -7.61
N SER A 88 -4.20 11.23 -8.70
CA SER A 88 -4.85 12.33 -9.38
C SER A 88 -6.19 12.65 -8.70
N ALA A 89 -6.72 13.86 -8.97
CA ALA A 89 -8.07 14.25 -8.54
C ALA A 89 -9.13 13.20 -8.90
N PHE A 90 -9.02 12.57 -10.09
CA PHE A 90 -9.93 11.50 -10.51
C PHE A 90 -9.79 10.23 -9.67
N SER A 91 -8.59 9.89 -9.20
CA SER A 91 -8.38 8.74 -8.31
C SER A 91 -9.04 8.99 -6.95
N LEU A 92 -8.98 10.23 -6.45
CA LEU A 92 -9.54 10.61 -5.15
C LEU A 92 -11.07 10.55 -5.10
N LEU A 93 -11.76 10.64 -6.24
CA LEU A 93 -13.21 10.38 -6.33
C LEU A 93 -13.60 8.99 -5.79
N PHE A 94 -12.66 8.03 -5.76
CA PHE A 94 -12.88 6.67 -5.30
C PHE A 94 -12.28 6.39 -3.92
N PHE A 95 -11.64 7.36 -3.28
CA PHE A 95 -10.90 7.16 -2.02
C PHE A 95 -11.66 7.55 -0.76
N GLY A 96 -12.98 7.65 -0.79
CA GLY A 96 -13.79 8.08 0.34
C GLY A 96 -13.59 7.31 1.66
N SER A 97 -12.90 6.14 1.62
CA SER A 97 -12.62 5.32 2.80
C SER A 97 -11.29 4.58 2.66
N LEU A 98 -10.77 4.09 3.79
CA LEU A 98 -9.60 3.21 3.83
C LEU A 98 -9.81 1.97 2.95
N THR A 99 -10.98 1.36 3.00
CA THR A 99 -11.35 0.21 2.16
C THR A 99 -11.22 0.53 0.67
N SER A 100 -11.78 1.64 0.21
CA SER A 100 -11.71 2.06 -1.19
C SER A 100 -10.28 2.31 -1.64
N TYR A 101 -9.48 2.93 -0.79
CA TYR A 101 -8.06 3.16 -1.03
C TYR A 101 -7.27 1.84 -1.17
N ARG A 102 -7.48 0.88 -0.28
CA ARG A 102 -6.84 -0.45 -0.36
C ARG A 102 -7.28 -1.21 -1.61
N LEU A 103 -8.56 -1.16 -1.97
CA LEU A 103 -9.06 -1.76 -3.21
C LEU A 103 -8.45 -1.12 -4.46
N TYR A 104 -8.19 0.17 -4.45
CA TYR A 104 -7.44 0.82 -5.53
C TYR A 104 -6.02 0.23 -5.67
N ILE A 105 -5.27 0.08 -4.57
CA ILE A 105 -3.92 -0.51 -4.61
C ILE A 105 -3.96 -1.94 -5.15
N ILE A 106 -4.91 -2.76 -4.69
CA ILE A 106 -5.14 -4.12 -5.19
C ILE A 106 -5.45 -4.10 -6.69
N GLY A 107 -6.32 -3.20 -7.13
CA GLY A 107 -6.70 -3.04 -8.53
C GLY A 107 -5.52 -2.68 -9.43
N VAL A 108 -4.70 -1.71 -9.02
CA VAL A 108 -3.49 -1.31 -9.77
C VAL A 108 -2.46 -2.43 -9.80
N THR A 109 -2.28 -3.16 -8.68
CA THR A 109 -1.39 -4.34 -8.61
C THR A 109 -1.84 -5.42 -9.60
N ALA A 110 -3.14 -5.74 -9.61
CA ALA A 110 -3.71 -6.69 -10.55
C ALA A 110 -3.57 -6.22 -12.01
N ALA A 111 -3.77 -4.93 -12.29
CA ALA A 111 -3.63 -4.36 -13.62
C ALA A 111 -2.17 -4.44 -14.12
N ALA A 112 -1.19 -4.13 -13.27
CA ALA A 112 0.23 -4.26 -13.59
C ALA A 112 0.61 -5.73 -13.88
N GLY A 113 0.16 -6.67 -13.03
CA GLY A 113 0.33 -8.11 -13.24
C GLY A 113 -0.34 -8.59 -14.53
N PHE A 114 -1.55 -8.11 -14.84
CA PHE A 114 -2.25 -8.42 -16.08
C PHE A 114 -1.46 -7.95 -17.31
N LEU A 115 -1.00 -6.70 -17.36
CA LEU A 115 -0.21 -6.20 -18.49
C LEU A 115 1.11 -6.97 -18.64
N THR A 116 1.78 -7.30 -17.54
CA THR A 116 2.97 -8.16 -17.56
C THR A 116 2.63 -9.52 -18.17
N SER A 117 1.52 -10.14 -17.76
CA SER A 117 1.07 -11.40 -18.34
C SER A 117 0.77 -11.30 -19.84
N ARG A 118 0.25 -10.15 -20.32
CA ARG A 118 0.04 -9.91 -21.76
C ARG A 118 1.35 -9.81 -22.54
N VAL A 119 2.39 -9.20 -21.94
CA VAL A 119 3.75 -9.23 -22.50
C VAL A 119 4.25 -10.67 -22.59
N VAL A 120 4.11 -11.46 -21.52
CA VAL A 120 4.48 -12.89 -21.50
C VAL A 120 3.72 -13.67 -22.56
N ALA A 121 2.40 -13.45 -22.73
CA ALA A 121 1.60 -14.10 -23.76
C ALA A 121 2.12 -13.83 -25.18
N ARG A 122 2.59 -12.61 -25.42
CA ARG A 122 3.13 -12.20 -26.73
C ARG A 122 4.52 -12.78 -26.99
N LEU A 123 5.38 -12.82 -25.98
CA LEU A 123 6.74 -13.34 -26.10
C LEU A 123 6.77 -14.89 -26.19
N SER A 124 5.89 -15.56 -25.44
CA SER A 124 5.83 -17.04 -25.38
C SER A 124 4.87 -17.67 -26.38
N LEU A 125 3.96 -16.88 -26.96
CA LEU A 125 2.78 -17.35 -27.72
C LEU A 125 1.86 -18.28 -26.90
N SER A 126 1.94 -18.19 -25.56
CA SER A 126 1.22 -19.05 -24.61
C SER A 126 0.33 -18.25 -23.67
N ASN A 127 -0.98 -18.27 -23.92
CA ASN A 127 -1.95 -17.68 -22.98
C ASN A 127 -2.03 -18.44 -21.64
N ALA A 128 -1.73 -19.73 -21.63
CA ALA A 128 -1.74 -20.51 -20.39
C ALA A 128 -0.56 -20.13 -19.50
N LEU A 129 0.66 -19.98 -20.06
CA LEU A 129 1.80 -19.47 -19.29
C LEU A 129 1.51 -18.07 -18.77
N ALA A 130 0.93 -17.19 -19.57
CA ALA A 130 0.55 -15.84 -19.18
C ALA A 130 -0.45 -15.83 -18.01
N LEU A 131 -1.52 -16.63 -18.10
CA LEU A 131 -2.51 -16.78 -17.03
C LEU A 131 -1.88 -17.34 -15.75
N GLY A 132 -1.02 -18.36 -15.88
CA GLY A 132 -0.30 -18.94 -14.73
C GLY A 132 0.66 -17.93 -14.09
N THR A 133 1.39 -17.12 -14.89
CA THR A 133 2.25 -16.05 -14.38
C THR A 133 1.43 -14.96 -13.67
N PHE A 134 0.27 -14.58 -14.21
CA PHE A 134 -0.64 -13.63 -13.56
C PHE A 134 -1.13 -14.13 -12.21
N ALA A 135 -1.64 -15.36 -12.17
CA ALA A 135 -2.14 -15.98 -10.95
C ALA A 135 -1.03 -16.13 -9.90
N LEU A 136 0.16 -16.58 -10.32
CA LEU A 136 1.31 -16.75 -9.44
C LEU A 136 1.83 -15.41 -8.92
N GLY A 137 1.84 -14.34 -9.77
CA GLY A 137 2.24 -13.00 -9.36
C GLY A 137 1.36 -12.42 -8.25
N LEU A 138 0.05 -12.67 -8.33
CA LEU A 138 -0.88 -12.24 -7.29
C LEU A 138 -0.80 -13.13 -6.04
N ALA A 139 -0.56 -14.45 -6.20
CA ALA A 139 -0.38 -15.37 -5.07
C ALA A 139 0.93 -15.16 -4.30
N LEU A 140 1.96 -14.65 -4.97
CA LEU A 140 3.26 -14.29 -4.38
C LEU A 140 3.38 -12.80 -4.03
N ALA A 141 2.29 -12.03 -4.06
CA ALA A 141 2.34 -10.64 -3.63
C ALA A 141 2.81 -10.54 -2.17
N PRO A 142 3.86 -9.74 -1.87
CA PRO A 142 4.41 -9.63 -0.52
C PRO A 142 3.53 -8.71 0.33
N ILE A 143 2.35 -9.20 0.73
CA ILE A 143 1.30 -8.44 1.42
C ILE A 143 1.74 -7.84 2.76
N PHE A 144 2.83 -8.32 3.34
CA PHE A 144 3.44 -7.76 4.56
C PHE A 144 4.40 -6.59 4.25
N ASN A 145 4.64 -6.28 2.97
CA ASN A 145 5.46 -5.14 2.57
C ASN A 145 4.60 -3.90 2.36
N GLU A 146 5.02 -2.76 2.89
CA GLU A 146 4.31 -1.47 2.80
C GLU A 146 3.90 -1.11 1.37
N GLY A 147 4.69 -1.44 0.36
CA GLY A 147 4.35 -1.20 -1.04
C GLY A 147 3.07 -1.89 -1.52
N MET A 148 2.51 -2.83 -0.74
CA MET A 148 1.24 -3.52 -1.03
C MET A 148 0.01 -2.86 -0.42
N TYR A 149 0.19 -1.96 0.53
CA TYR A 149 -0.95 -1.29 1.20
C TYR A 149 -0.74 0.20 1.41
N SER A 150 0.40 0.76 1.04
CA SER A 150 0.73 2.16 1.21
C SER A 150 1.28 2.77 -0.10
N TYR A 151 1.67 4.04 -0.07
CA TYR A 151 2.36 4.76 -1.16
C TYR A 151 1.59 4.79 -2.49
N TYR A 152 0.25 4.85 -2.45
CA TYR A 152 -0.63 5.07 -3.63
C TYR A 152 -0.36 4.12 -4.80
N ALA A 153 0.09 2.90 -4.53
CA ALA A 153 0.50 1.91 -5.53
C ALA A 153 1.57 2.44 -6.53
N VAL A 154 2.49 3.29 -6.07
CA VAL A 154 3.48 3.95 -6.93
C VAL A 154 4.33 2.96 -7.72
N PRO A 155 4.98 1.94 -7.13
CA PRO A 155 5.77 1.00 -7.90
C PRO A 155 4.92 0.18 -8.87
N GLN A 156 3.69 -0.16 -8.50
CA GLN A 156 2.75 -0.87 -9.37
C GLN A 156 2.32 -0.02 -10.56
N LYS A 157 2.08 1.30 -10.35
CA LYS A 157 1.79 2.25 -11.44
C LYS A 157 2.96 2.35 -12.41
N ALA A 158 4.20 2.46 -11.90
CA ALA A 158 5.39 2.52 -12.76
C ALA A 158 5.53 1.26 -13.63
N LEU A 159 5.35 0.06 -13.03
CA LEU A 159 5.35 -1.19 -13.77
C LEU A 159 4.21 -1.26 -14.79
N PHE A 160 2.99 -0.84 -14.41
CA PHE A 160 1.83 -0.80 -15.32
C PHE A 160 2.14 0.00 -16.58
N TRP A 161 2.66 1.22 -16.44
CA TRP A 161 3.00 2.08 -17.57
C TRP A 161 4.14 1.51 -18.42
N ALA A 162 5.17 0.94 -17.77
CA ALA A 162 6.26 0.29 -18.47
C ALA A 162 5.76 -0.89 -19.32
N MET A 163 4.95 -1.79 -18.76
CA MET A 163 4.42 -2.94 -19.48
C MET A 163 3.45 -2.53 -20.60
N ALA A 164 2.65 -1.50 -20.41
CA ALA A 164 1.84 -0.91 -21.47
C ALA A 164 2.72 -0.38 -22.62
N GLY A 165 3.81 0.30 -22.30
CA GLY A 165 4.81 0.76 -23.28
C GLY A 165 5.44 -0.41 -24.07
N TRP A 166 5.80 -1.50 -23.39
CA TRP A 166 6.32 -2.70 -24.05
C TRP A 166 5.30 -3.36 -24.99
N LEU A 167 4.02 -3.40 -24.60
CA LEU A 167 2.95 -3.87 -25.48
C LEU A 167 2.80 -2.98 -26.72
N CYS A 168 2.99 -1.66 -26.59
CA CYS A 168 3.00 -0.73 -27.71
C CYS A 168 4.20 -1.01 -28.66
N LEU A 169 5.40 -1.30 -28.13
CA LEU A 169 6.55 -1.72 -28.95
C LEU A 169 6.26 -3.00 -29.73
N LEU A 170 5.68 -4.02 -29.06
CA LEU A 170 5.26 -5.26 -29.71
C LEU A 170 4.21 -5.00 -30.79
N ARG A 171 3.24 -4.13 -30.51
CA ARG A 171 2.19 -3.78 -31.47
C ARG A 171 2.76 -2.99 -32.67
N ARG A 172 3.75 -2.13 -32.44
CA ARG A 172 4.49 -1.45 -33.52
C ARG A 172 5.16 -2.45 -34.47
N GLN A 173 5.76 -3.50 -33.93
CA GLN A 173 6.41 -4.53 -34.75
C GLN A 173 5.42 -5.28 -35.64
N ASP A 174 4.19 -5.56 -35.11
CA ASP A 174 3.15 -6.24 -35.88
C ASP A 174 2.55 -5.37 -36.98
N THR A 175 2.36 -4.07 -36.70
CA THR A 175 1.54 -3.19 -37.55
C THR A 175 2.34 -2.15 -38.34
N GLY A 176 3.59 -1.89 -37.94
CA GLY A 176 4.42 -0.82 -38.51
C GLY A 176 3.98 0.61 -38.17
N HIS A 177 2.84 0.82 -37.48
CA HIS A 177 2.28 2.15 -37.26
C HIS A 177 3.08 3.00 -36.27
N ARG A 178 3.45 4.21 -36.68
CA ARG A 178 4.22 5.18 -35.86
C ARG A 178 3.51 5.59 -34.56
N ARG A 179 2.17 5.57 -34.53
CA ARG A 179 1.39 5.89 -33.31
C ARG A 179 1.79 5.02 -32.11
N TRP A 180 2.12 3.76 -32.33
CA TRP A 180 2.56 2.87 -31.26
C TRP A 180 3.97 3.20 -30.76
N ALA A 181 4.82 3.78 -31.61
CA ALA A 181 6.12 4.30 -31.16
C ALA A 181 5.94 5.52 -30.24
N VAL A 182 5.10 6.47 -30.65
CA VAL A 182 4.78 7.66 -29.83
C VAL A 182 4.19 7.22 -28.49
N ALA A 183 3.19 6.33 -28.51
CA ALA A 183 2.59 5.80 -27.29
C ALA A 183 3.63 5.12 -26.36
N ALA A 184 4.56 4.33 -26.91
CA ALA A 184 5.61 3.69 -26.12
C ALA A 184 6.55 4.72 -25.47
N GLY A 185 6.91 5.80 -26.17
CA GLY A 185 7.71 6.90 -25.61
C GLY A 185 6.99 7.65 -24.50
N VAL A 186 5.72 8.02 -24.72
CA VAL A 186 4.90 8.69 -23.71
C VAL A 186 4.74 7.81 -22.46
N LEU A 187 4.46 6.51 -22.63
CA LEU A 187 4.28 5.60 -21.51
C LEU A 187 5.58 5.35 -20.74
N ALA A 188 6.75 5.37 -21.41
CA ALA A 188 8.04 5.33 -20.74
C ALA A 188 8.30 6.61 -19.92
N PHE A 189 7.99 7.79 -20.48
CA PHE A 189 8.03 9.06 -19.75
C PHE A 189 7.14 9.03 -18.51
N VAL A 190 5.88 8.59 -18.63
CA VAL A 190 4.94 8.48 -17.50
C VAL A 190 5.45 7.47 -16.46
N SER A 191 6.01 6.33 -16.88
CA SER A 191 6.58 5.34 -15.96
C SER A 191 7.71 5.93 -15.12
N CYS A 192 8.69 6.61 -15.77
CA CYS A 192 9.81 7.28 -15.09
C CYS A 192 9.34 8.46 -14.23
N GLY A 193 8.35 9.23 -14.69
CA GLY A 193 7.73 10.33 -13.94
C GLY A 193 6.79 9.86 -12.82
N THR A 194 6.55 8.56 -12.70
CA THR A 194 5.82 7.95 -11.58
C THR A 194 6.79 7.52 -10.48
N TYR A 195 7.87 6.83 -10.85
CA TYR A 195 8.88 6.35 -9.92
C TYR A 195 10.19 5.99 -10.62
N GLU A 196 11.34 6.13 -9.93
CA GLU A 196 12.68 5.88 -10.52
C GLU A 196 12.84 4.47 -11.10
N ILE A 197 12.13 3.47 -10.58
CA ILE A 197 12.19 2.11 -11.14
C ILE A 197 11.77 2.03 -12.62
N GLY A 198 11.07 3.04 -13.13
CA GLY A 198 10.74 3.19 -14.54
C GLY A 198 11.99 3.23 -15.44
N TYR A 199 13.09 3.85 -14.97
CA TYR A 199 14.39 3.85 -15.67
C TYR A 199 14.92 2.43 -15.82
N MET A 200 14.84 1.62 -14.76
CA MET A 200 15.29 0.23 -14.81
C MET A 200 14.46 -0.61 -15.79
N TYR A 201 13.15 -0.39 -15.85
CA TYR A 201 12.30 -1.08 -16.83
C TYR A 201 12.69 -0.73 -18.28
N THR A 202 13.15 0.48 -18.54
CA THR A 202 13.70 0.84 -19.86
C THR A 202 14.99 0.09 -20.16
N VAL A 203 15.91 -0.02 -19.19
CA VAL A 203 17.14 -0.81 -19.34
C VAL A 203 16.81 -2.28 -19.62
N ILE A 204 15.90 -2.87 -18.85
CA ILE A 204 15.46 -4.26 -19.06
C ILE A 204 14.82 -4.44 -20.45
N ALA A 205 14.03 -3.48 -20.93
CA ALA A 205 13.48 -3.51 -22.28
C ALA A 205 14.59 -3.55 -23.35
N VAL A 206 15.58 -2.67 -23.22
CA VAL A 206 16.72 -2.63 -24.17
C VAL A 206 17.44 -3.99 -24.19
N VAL A 207 17.78 -4.52 -23.01
CA VAL A 207 18.44 -5.83 -22.90
C VAL A 207 17.58 -6.92 -23.54
N LEU A 208 16.29 -6.96 -23.23
CA LEU A 208 15.35 -7.92 -23.81
C LEU A 208 15.35 -7.87 -25.34
N TRP A 209 15.23 -6.68 -25.93
CA TRP A 209 15.19 -6.54 -27.40
C TRP A 209 16.53 -6.83 -28.05
N VAL A 210 17.65 -6.48 -27.41
CA VAL A 210 18.98 -6.84 -27.88
C VAL A 210 19.15 -8.37 -27.93
N VAL A 211 18.71 -9.06 -26.88
CA VAL A 211 18.77 -10.53 -26.83
C VAL A 211 17.84 -11.17 -27.87
N LEU A 212 16.62 -10.67 -28.03
CA LEU A 212 15.64 -11.18 -28.99
C LEU A 212 16.15 -11.05 -30.44
N TYR A 213 16.73 -9.91 -30.78
CA TYR A 213 17.26 -9.66 -32.12
C TYR A 213 18.70 -10.13 -32.33
N ARG A 214 19.39 -10.53 -31.26
CA ARG A 214 20.83 -10.85 -31.27
C ARG A 214 21.66 -9.73 -31.93
N SER A 215 21.26 -8.49 -31.77
CA SER A 215 21.86 -7.32 -32.40
C SER A 215 21.59 -6.08 -31.54
N LEU A 216 22.67 -5.46 -31.06
CA LEU A 216 22.61 -4.21 -30.31
C LEU A 216 21.94 -3.11 -31.13
N LYS A 217 22.32 -2.92 -32.39
CA LYS A 217 21.74 -1.89 -33.26
C LYS A 217 20.23 -2.06 -33.45
N LYS A 218 19.76 -3.30 -33.71
CA LYS A 218 18.32 -3.57 -33.90
C LYS A 218 17.56 -3.40 -32.59
N GLY A 219 18.10 -3.89 -31.49
CA GLY A 219 17.48 -3.74 -30.16
C GLY A 219 17.32 -2.27 -29.78
N LEU A 220 18.36 -1.46 -29.90
CA LEU A 220 18.31 -0.02 -29.65
C LEU A 220 17.31 0.71 -30.55
N LEU A 221 17.25 0.36 -31.86
CA LEU A 221 16.32 0.97 -32.80
C LEU A 221 14.84 0.68 -32.44
N VAL A 222 14.55 -0.51 -31.97
CA VAL A 222 13.20 -0.86 -31.49
C VAL A 222 12.87 -0.09 -30.24
N CYS A 223 13.79 0.02 -29.28
CA CYS A 223 13.59 0.72 -28.01
C CYS A 223 13.79 2.25 -28.12
N ALA A 224 14.17 2.79 -29.29
CA ALA A 224 14.41 4.23 -29.47
C ALA A 224 13.26 5.12 -28.94
N PRO A 225 11.96 4.79 -29.13
CA PRO A 225 10.88 5.59 -28.57
C PRO A 225 10.86 5.58 -27.03
N THR A 226 11.06 4.42 -26.39
CA THR A 226 11.13 4.33 -24.92
C THR A 226 12.36 5.04 -24.39
N LEU A 227 13.51 4.90 -25.04
CA LEU A 227 14.73 5.63 -24.71
C LEU A 227 14.52 7.15 -24.81
N ALA A 228 13.84 7.63 -25.85
CA ALA A 228 13.52 9.05 -26.00
C ALA A 228 12.61 9.55 -24.86
N GLY A 229 11.52 8.82 -24.54
CA GLY A 229 10.64 9.16 -23.43
C GLY A 229 11.35 9.15 -22.07
N THR A 230 12.22 8.17 -21.84
CA THR A 230 13.06 8.08 -20.64
C THR A 230 14.08 9.21 -20.56
N ALA A 231 14.71 9.59 -21.68
CA ALA A 231 15.65 10.71 -21.74
C ALA A 231 14.98 12.06 -21.42
N VAL A 232 13.75 12.26 -21.94
CA VAL A 232 12.95 13.43 -21.60
C VAL A 232 12.61 13.45 -20.10
N ALA A 233 12.19 12.31 -19.52
CA ALA A 233 11.92 12.22 -18.08
C ALA A 233 13.17 12.52 -17.24
N LEU A 234 14.33 11.99 -17.65
CA LEU A 234 15.60 12.26 -16.98
C LEU A 234 16.00 13.73 -17.07
N ALA A 235 15.83 14.35 -18.25
CA ALA A 235 16.11 15.77 -18.43
C ALA A 235 15.24 16.65 -17.51
N PHE A 236 13.95 16.36 -17.39
CA PHE A 236 13.08 17.04 -16.44
C PHE A 236 13.48 16.76 -14.99
N HIS A 237 13.78 15.52 -14.64
CA HIS A 237 14.25 15.17 -13.31
C HIS A 237 15.51 15.98 -12.92
N LEU A 238 16.50 16.03 -13.81
CA LEU A 238 17.73 16.80 -13.58
C LEU A 238 17.47 18.32 -13.54
N ALA A 239 16.56 18.83 -14.38
CA ALA A 239 16.21 20.26 -14.38
C ALA A 239 15.49 20.69 -13.09
N CYS A 240 14.67 19.82 -12.48
CA CYS A 240 13.94 20.11 -11.25
C CYS A 240 14.73 19.82 -9.97
N SER A 241 15.83 19.05 -10.03
CA SER A 241 16.61 18.63 -8.86
C SER A 241 17.80 19.56 -8.54
N HIS A 242 17.77 20.81 -8.96
CA HIS A 242 18.84 21.79 -8.73
C HIS A 242 18.95 22.32 -7.30
N GLY A 243 18.25 21.77 -6.38
CA GLY A 243 18.26 22.23 -4.99
C GLY A 243 19.02 21.35 -4.06
N THR A 244 19.51 22.01 -3.11
CA THR A 244 20.08 21.56 -1.87
C THR A 244 19.32 20.40 -1.26
N GLY A 245 19.97 19.27 -1.11
CA GLY A 245 19.68 18.38 0.00
C GLY A 245 18.58 17.35 -0.17
N SER A 246 18.08 17.05 -1.36
CA SER A 246 17.35 15.79 -1.51
C SER A 246 18.36 14.64 -1.49
N THR A 247 18.77 14.29 -0.30
CA THR A 247 19.77 13.27 0.03
C THR A 247 19.43 11.87 -0.54
N GLY A 248 18.26 11.71 -1.11
CA GLY A 248 17.80 10.45 -1.68
C GLY A 248 18.29 10.13 -3.10
N ASN A 249 18.92 11.07 -3.80
CA ASN A 249 19.29 10.90 -5.22
C ASN A 249 20.78 10.73 -5.48
N ALA A 250 21.64 10.86 -4.47
CA ALA A 250 23.06 10.61 -4.62
C ALA A 250 23.28 9.11 -4.93
N LEU A 251 24.04 8.84 -6.01
CA LEU A 251 24.45 7.50 -6.36
C LEU A 251 25.78 7.18 -5.68
N SER A 252 25.84 6.05 -5.01
CA SER A 252 27.10 5.56 -4.41
C SER A 252 27.46 4.20 -5.02
N VAL A 253 28.74 4.04 -5.36
CA VAL A 253 29.26 2.83 -5.99
C VAL A 253 30.09 2.04 -4.97
N ASN A 254 29.40 1.45 -3.99
CA ASN A 254 29.99 0.51 -3.04
C ASN A 254 29.50 -0.90 -3.36
N LEU A 255 30.22 -1.64 -4.21
CA LEU A 255 29.78 -2.94 -4.73
C LEU A 255 29.37 -3.95 -3.66
N PRO A 256 30.13 -4.18 -2.54
CA PRO A 256 29.69 -5.08 -1.48
C PRO A 256 28.36 -4.66 -0.84
N VAL A 257 28.16 -3.37 -0.60
CA VAL A 257 26.93 -2.86 -0.01
C VAL A 257 25.77 -2.96 -1.01
N ILE A 258 26.00 -2.60 -2.27
CA ILE A 258 25.02 -2.77 -3.36
C ILE A 258 24.57 -4.23 -3.45
N ALA A 259 25.49 -5.18 -3.43
CA ALA A 259 25.17 -6.60 -3.47
C ALA A 259 24.32 -7.01 -2.25
N ARG A 260 24.71 -6.61 -1.03
CA ARG A 260 23.96 -6.87 0.19
C ARG A 260 22.53 -6.32 0.11
N VAL A 261 22.38 -5.04 -0.16
CA VAL A 261 21.08 -4.35 -0.23
C VAL A 261 20.20 -4.96 -1.32
N THR A 262 20.78 -5.28 -2.49
CA THR A 262 20.06 -5.96 -3.57
C THR A 262 19.48 -7.31 -3.10
N VAL A 263 20.28 -8.14 -2.43
CA VAL A 263 19.81 -9.44 -1.94
C VAL A 263 18.78 -9.29 -0.83
N GLN A 264 18.97 -8.36 0.10
CA GLN A 264 17.98 -8.05 1.15
C GLN A 264 16.64 -7.63 0.55
N GLN A 265 16.67 -6.73 -0.42
CA GLN A 265 15.47 -6.24 -1.10
C GLN A 265 14.79 -7.33 -1.96
N MET A 266 15.57 -8.17 -2.63
CA MET A 266 15.03 -9.33 -3.35
C MET A 266 14.38 -10.33 -2.39
N ALA A 267 14.98 -10.60 -1.23
CA ALA A 267 14.43 -11.47 -0.20
C ALA A 267 13.09 -10.92 0.34
N SER A 268 13.00 -9.60 0.55
CA SER A 268 11.78 -8.93 1.02
C SER A 268 10.59 -9.01 0.03
N SER A 269 10.84 -9.39 -1.22
CA SER A 269 9.77 -9.69 -2.18
C SER A 269 9.18 -11.10 -2.05
N LEU A 270 9.78 -11.95 -1.18
CA LEU A 270 9.22 -13.25 -0.83
C LEU A 270 8.14 -13.04 0.25
N PRO A 271 6.89 -13.45 0.04
CA PRO A 271 5.77 -13.08 0.92
C PRO A 271 5.98 -13.42 2.39
N PHE A 272 6.54 -14.61 2.68
CA PHE A 272 6.76 -15.10 4.04
C PHE A 272 8.00 -14.52 4.72
N PHE A 273 8.89 -13.87 3.97
CA PHE A 273 10.24 -13.56 4.45
C PHE A 273 10.24 -12.50 5.56
N ASN A 274 9.58 -11.36 5.31
CA ASN A 274 9.55 -10.27 6.29
C ASN A 274 8.89 -10.69 7.62
N PRO A 275 7.67 -11.26 7.64
CA PRO A 275 7.07 -11.68 8.91
C PRO A 275 7.90 -12.77 9.64
N MET A 276 8.54 -13.67 8.89
CA MET A 276 9.42 -14.68 9.49
C MET A 276 10.66 -14.04 10.13
N MET A 277 11.30 -13.07 9.46
CA MET A 277 12.49 -12.40 9.99
C MET A 277 12.20 -11.45 11.16
N LEU A 278 10.97 -10.96 11.26
CA LEU A 278 10.48 -10.18 12.39
C LEU A 278 10.12 -11.07 13.58
N GLY A 279 9.89 -12.37 13.37
CA GLY A 279 9.38 -13.28 14.38
C GLY A 279 7.89 -13.07 14.66
N GLU A 280 7.13 -12.63 13.64
CA GLU A 280 5.70 -12.36 13.80
C GLU A 280 4.92 -13.61 14.16
N ASP A 281 4.04 -13.47 15.14
CA ASP A 281 3.08 -14.51 15.51
C ASP A 281 1.87 -14.45 14.56
N PRO A 282 1.55 -15.52 13.83
CA PRO A 282 0.35 -15.58 13.01
C PRO A 282 -0.95 -15.59 13.85
N GLY A 283 -0.86 -15.84 15.16
CA GLY A 283 -2.03 -16.06 15.99
C GLY A 283 -2.94 -17.18 15.43
N VAL A 284 -4.25 -16.94 15.37
CA VAL A 284 -5.21 -17.92 14.84
C VAL A 284 -5.30 -17.84 13.32
N ILE A 285 -4.85 -18.90 12.63
CA ILE A 285 -5.00 -19.06 11.18
C ILE A 285 -6.40 -19.57 10.87
N THR A 286 -7.24 -18.71 10.30
CA THR A 286 -8.65 -19.00 9.99
C THR A 286 -8.82 -19.82 8.70
N GLY A 287 -10.03 -20.38 8.49
CA GLY A 287 -10.38 -21.01 7.22
C GLY A 287 -10.32 -20.05 6.02
N GLY A 288 -10.65 -18.78 6.22
CA GLY A 288 -10.56 -17.74 5.20
C GLY A 288 -9.12 -17.40 4.79
N ASP A 289 -8.14 -17.55 5.71
CA ASP A 289 -6.73 -17.36 5.39
C ASP A 289 -6.20 -18.47 4.49
N LYS A 290 -6.72 -19.68 4.61
CA LYS A 290 -6.32 -20.86 3.83
C LYS A 290 -7.03 -20.98 2.48
N LEU A 291 -8.31 -20.64 2.43
CA LEU A 291 -9.16 -20.91 1.25
C LEU A 291 -8.67 -20.19 -0.02
N TRP A 292 -8.46 -18.89 0.06
CA TRP A 292 -8.16 -18.09 -1.11
C TRP A 292 -6.78 -18.36 -1.71
N PRO A 293 -5.70 -18.47 -0.92
CA PRO A 293 -4.40 -18.86 -1.47
C PRO A 293 -4.39 -20.31 -1.96
N LEU A 294 -5.18 -21.24 -1.39
CA LEU A 294 -5.34 -22.58 -1.90
C LEU A 294 -5.98 -22.58 -3.28
N LEU A 295 -7.07 -21.83 -3.48
CA LEU A 295 -7.76 -21.73 -4.77
C LEU A 295 -6.86 -21.12 -5.85
N LEU A 296 -6.11 -20.06 -5.52
CA LEU A 296 -5.09 -19.49 -6.41
C LEU A 296 -4.01 -20.53 -6.73
N GLY A 297 -3.51 -21.23 -5.72
CA GLY A 297 -2.50 -22.27 -5.87
C GLY A 297 -2.95 -23.42 -6.76
N LEU A 298 -4.19 -23.85 -6.64
CA LEU A 298 -4.79 -24.86 -7.52
C LEU A 298 -4.84 -24.37 -8.97
N VAL A 299 -5.28 -23.15 -9.21
CA VAL A 299 -5.27 -22.56 -10.57
C VAL A 299 -3.85 -22.50 -11.13
N VAL A 300 -2.88 -22.02 -10.36
CA VAL A 300 -1.47 -21.95 -10.76
C VAL A 300 -0.95 -23.34 -11.10
N GLY A 301 -1.10 -24.30 -10.20
CA GLY A 301 -0.61 -25.67 -10.36
C GLY A 301 -1.21 -26.35 -11.60
N LEU A 302 -2.55 -26.29 -11.78
CA LEU A 302 -3.23 -26.89 -12.91
C LEU A 302 -2.84 -26.23 -14.24
N VAL A 303 -2.78 -24.90 -14.29
CA VAL A 303 -2.45 -24.17 -15.52
C VAL A 303 -1.00 -24.39 -15.92
N LEU A 304 -0.04 -24.25 -15.00
CA LEU A 304 1.37 -24.38 -15.31
C LEU A 304 1.79 -25.83 -15.57
N CYS A 305 1.24 -26.81 -14.85
CA CYS A 305 1.62 -28.22 -15.02
C CYS A 305 0.91 -28.92 -16.18
N PHE A 306 -0.29 -28.49 -16.58
CA PHE A 306 -1.09 -29.22 -17.57
C PHE A 306 -1.45 -28.44 -18.82
N ALA A 307 -1.70 -27.15 -18.75
CA ALA A 307 -2.09 -26.33 -19.89
C ALA A 307 -0.87 -25.74 -20.62
N ALA A 308 0.09 -25.18 -19.89
CA ALA A 308 1.24 -24.53 -20.48
C ALA A 308 2.23 -25.47 -21.21
N PRO A 309 2.53 -26.69 -20.73
CA PRO A 309 3.45 -27.61 -21.41
C PRO A 309 2.92 -28.16 -22.76
N ARG A 310 1.60 -28.09 -22.98
CA ARG A 310 0.97 -28.53 -24.24
C ARG A 310 1.19 -27.53 -25.38
N LEU A 311 1.60 -26.34 -25.06
CA LEU A 311 1.84 -25.28 -26.02
C LEU A 311 3.30 -25.36 -26.49
N LYS A 312 3.53 -25.20 -27.80
CA LYS A 312 4.84 -25.34 -28.47
C LYS A 312 5.89 -24.30 -28.04
N THR A 313 5.98 -24.03 -26.74
CA THR A 313 6.95 -23.09 -26.22
C THR A 313 8.33 -23.74 -26.20
N ALA A 314 9.23 -23.23 -27.01
CA ALA A 314 10.59 -23.77 -27.10
C ALA A 314 11.33 -23.57 -25.74
N PRO A 315 12.17 -24.53 -25.29
CA PRO A 315 12.97 -24.39 -24.06
C PRO A 315 13.81 -23.11 -24.03
N LYS A 316 14.31 -22.65 -25.18
CA LYS A 316 15.03 -21.39 -25.29
C LYS A 316 14.17 -20.16 -24.94
N THR A 317 12.91 -20.17 -25.33
CA THR A 317 11.94 -19.11 -24.99
C THR A 317 11.66 -19.12 -23.49
N LEU A 318 11.49 -20.27 -22.87
CA LEU A 318 11.30 -20.40 -21.43
C LEU A 318 12.54 -19.94 -20.66
N GLY A 319 13.75 -20.28 -21.12
CA GLY A 319 15.01 -19.76 -20.56
C GLY A 319 15.10 -18.23 -20.65
N GLY A 320 14.72 -17.67 -21.81
CA GLY A 320 14.66 -16.21 -21.98
C GLY A 320 13.65 -15.53 -21.07
N LEU A 321 12.47 -16.15 -20.84
CA LEU A 321 11.47 -15.65 -19.90
C LEU A 321 11.93 -15.79 -18.45
N ALA A 322 12.65 -16.85 -18.10
CA ALA A 322 13.25 -17.00 -16.77
C ALA A 322 14.28 -15.89 -16.50
N LEU A 323 15.15 -15.57 -17.47
CA LEU A 323 16.08 -14.46 -17.38
C LEU A 323 15.37 -13.09 -17.28
N LEU A 324 14.28 -12.90 -18.04
CA LEU A 324 13.45 -11.70 -17.94
C LEU A 324 12.81 -11.61 -16.54
N GLY A 325 12.32 -12.72 -16.01
CA GLY A 325 11.78 -12.80 -14.65
C GLY A 325 12.83 -12.42 -13.61
N LEU A 326 14.05 -12.94 -13.74
CA LEU A 326 15.18 -12.59 -12.88
C LEU A 326 15.52 -11.10 -12.98
N ALA A 327 15.55 -10.54 -14.18
CA ALA A 327 15.81 -9.12 -14.39
C ALA A 327 14.72 -8.22 -13.78
N LEU A 328 13.44 -8.59 -13.90
CA LEU A 328 12.33 -7.88 -13.28
C LEU A 328 12.31 -8.04 -11.74
N TRP A 329 12.85 -9.14 -11.22
CA TRP A 329 12.96 -9.36 -9.78
C TRP A 329 14.13 -8.57 -9.18
N ALA A 330 15.32 -8.67 -9.78
CA ALA A 330 16.55 -8.05 -9.29
C ALA A 330 16.69 -6.56 -9.67
N GLY A 331 16.15 -6.14 -10.81
CA GLY A 331 16.36 -4.80 -11.36
C GLY A 331 15.90 -3.67 -10.44
N PRO A 332 14.66 -3.66 -9.95
CA PRO A 332 14.20 -2.66 -8.98
C PRO A 332 15.02 -2.66 -7.69
N ALA A 333 15.44 -3.83 -7.21
CA ALA A 333 16.28 -3.99 -6.03
C ALA A 333 17.68 -3.42 -6.25
N LEU A 334 18.28 -3.68 -7.41
CA LEU A 334 19.59 -3.17 -7.79
C LEU A 334 19.59 -1.64 -7.92
N LEU A 335 18.55 -1.07 -8.55
CA LEU A 335 18.45 0.38 -8.67
C LEU A 335 18.38 1.05 -7.29
N LEU A 336 17.55 0.51 -6.38
CA LEU A 336 17.44 0.99 -5.01
C LEU A 336 18.80 0.92 -4.29
N ALA A 337 19.52 -0.20 -4.45
CA ALA A 337 20.81 -0.41 -3.81
C ALA A 337 21.92 0.55 -4.27
N CYS A 338 21.78 1.16 -5.45
CA CYS A 338 22.69 2.19 -5.95
C CYS A 338 22.49 3.57 -5.31
N SER A 339 21.39 3.82 -4.59
CA SER A 339 21.15 5.07 -3.88
C SER A 339 21.88 5.09 -2.55
N GLU A 340 22.63 6.15 -2.27
CA GLU A 340 23.37 6.35 -1.01
C GLU A 340 22.46 6.25 0.22
N ARG A 341 21.25 6.76 0.14
CA ARG A 341 20.24 6.71 1.21
C ARG A 341 20.00 5.28 1.73
N TYR A 342 20.00 4.29 0.81
CA TYR A 342 19.67 2.90 1.16
C TYR A 342 20.91 2.04 1.45
N GLN A 343 22.10 2.63 1.41
CA GLN A 343 23.35 1.95 1.72
C GLN A 343 23.71 1.98 3.20
N THR A 344 23.03 2.80 4.01
CA THR A 344 23.19 2.80 5.46
C THR A 344 22.68 1.48 6.06
N PRO A 345 23.26 1.00 7.18
CA PRO A 345 22.89 -0.29 7.78
C PRO A 345 21.41 -0.41 8.15
N ASP A 346 20.79 0.72 8.54
CA ASP A 346 19.44 0.75 9.10
C ASP A 346 18.36 1.00 8.05
N ALA A 347 18.72 1.46 6.85
CA ALA A 347 17.75 1.83 5.81
C ALA A 347 17.05 0.61 5.20
N ILE A 348 17.82 -0.45 4.89
CA ILE A 348 17.30 -1.73 4.42
C ILE A 348 17.91 -2.84 5.26
N THR A 349 17.08 -3.58 5.96
CA THR A 349 17.50 -4.68 6.83
C THR A 349 16.95 -6.02 6.32
N TRP A 350 17.37 -7.13 6.94
CA TRP A 350 16.76 -8.43 6.66
C TRP A 350 15.31 -8.53 7.14
N LYS A 351 14.89 -7.67 8.08
CA LYS A 351 13.52 -7.65 8.61
C LYS A 351 12.57 -6.86 7.73
N TRP A 352 13.07 -5.76 7.17
CA TRP A 352 12.26 -4.80 6.40
C TRP A 352 12.87 -4.58 5.03
N GLY A 353 12.06 -4.77 4.00
CA GLY A 353 12.35 -4.30 2.66
C GLY A 353 11.77 -2.92 2.42
N TYR A 354 11.91 -2.44 1.21
CA TYR A 354 11.33 -1.16 0.77
C TYR A 354 10.30 -1.36 -0.34
N ILE A 355 9.52 -0.35 -0.60
CA ILE A 355 8.35 -0.32 -1.50
C ILE A 355 8.51 -1.10 -2.82
N PRO A 356 9.66 -1.06 -3.56
CA PRO A 356 9.81 -1.80 -4.81
C PRO A 356 9.69 -3.31 -4.70
N ALA A 357 9.79 -3.89 -3.49
CA ALA A 357 9.57 -5.33 -3.27
C ALA A 357 8.19 -5.78 -3.77
N ALA A 358 7.18 -4.90 -3.66
CA ALA A 358 5.81 -5.16 -4.11
C ALA A 358 5.70 -5.56 -5.60
N VAL A 359 6.54 -4.99 -6.47
CA VAL A 359 6.55 -5.30 -7.91
C VAL A 359 7.61 -6.31 -8.30
N SER A 360 8.68 -6.44 -7.52
CA SER A 360 9.73 -7.43 -7.74
C SER A 360 9.18 -8.85 -7.67
N SER A 361 8.16 -9.12 -6.86
CA SER A 361 7.46 -10.40 -6.78
C SER A 361 6.86 -10.86 -8.12
N ILE A 362 6.46 -9.94 -9.01
CA ILE A 362 5.94 -10.25 -10.35
C ILE A 362 7.07 -10.84 -11.22
N GLY A 363 8.30 -10.31 -11.09
CA GLY A 363 9.48 -10.87 -11.74
C GLY A 363 9.80 -12.28 -11.24
N LEU A 364 9.77 -12.48 -9.92
CA LEU A 364 9.91 -13.80 -9.29
C LEU A 364 8.84 -14.78 -9.81
N ALA A 365 7.60 -14.35 -9.90
CA ALA A 365 6.51 -15.19 -10.41
C ALA A 365 6.76 -15.62 -11.87
N LEU A 366 7.27 -14.74 -12.72
CA LEU A 366 7.62 -15.09 -14.10
C LEU A 366 8.77 -16.10 -14.15
N LEU A 367 9.82 -15.91 -13.33
CA LEU A 367 10.93 -16.85 -13.20
C LEU A 367 10.43 -18.23 -12.79
N LEU A 368 9.67 -18.32 -11.70
CA LEU A 368 9.12 -19.57 -11.19
C LEU A 368 8.13 -20.23 -12.16
N ALA A 369 7.26 -19.46 -12.81
CA ALA A 369 6.34 -20.00 -13.81
C ALA A 369 7.09 -20.64 -15.00
N ALA A 370 8.16 -20.00 -15.48
CA ALA A 370 9.00 -20.56 -16.55
C ALA A 370 9.67 -21.87 -16.11
N LEU A 371 10.22 -21.91 -14.89
CA LEU A 371 10.86 -23.11 -14.31
C LEU A 371 9.87 -24.25 -14.11
N VAL A 372 8.69 -23.97 -13.56
CA VAL A 372 7.61 -24.98 -13.39
C VAL A 372 7.20 -25.56 -14.73
N VAL A 373 7.03 -24.73 -15.76
CA VAL A 373 6.66 -25.22 -17.11
C VAL A 373 7.77 -26.05 -17.75
N LEU A 374 9.04 -25.68 -17.54
CA LEU A 374 10.18 -26.50 -17.98
C LEU A 374 10.15 -27.88 -17.31
N LEU A 375 9.98 -27.93 -15.98
CA LEU A 375 9.88 -29.16 -15.21
C LEU A 375 8.67 -30.00 -15.63
N ALA A 376 7.50 -29.40 -15.70
CA ALA A 376 6.27 -30.07 -16.13
C ALA A 376 6.37 -30.59 -17.58
N GLY A 377 7.09 -29.87 -18.45
CA GLY A 377 7.41 -30.29 -19.80
C GLY A 377 8.34 -31.50 -19.85
N ALA A 378 9.32 -31.56 -18.95
CA ALA A 378 10.18 -32.74 -18.80
C ALA A 378 9.39 -33.96 -18.30
N LEU A 379 8.57 -33.77 -17.27
CA LEU A 379 7.69 -34.83 -16.75
C LEU A 379 6.65 -35.32 -17.79
N ALA A 380 6.24 -34.47 -18.71
CA ALA A 380 5.31 -34.84 -19.78
C ALA A 380 5.94 -35.79 -20.84
N ARG A 381 7.28 -35.95 -20.84
CA ARG A 381 8.00 -36.90 -21.70
C ARG A 381 8.06 -38.33 -21.14
N LEU A 382 7.75 -38.48 -19.86
CA LEU A 382 7.67 -39.78 -19.18
C LEU A 382 6.46 -40.60 -19.71
N PRO A 383 6.42 -41.92 -19.48
CA PRO A 383 5.25 -42.73 -19.79
C PRO A 383 3.96 -42.08 -19.26
N LYS A 384 2.84 -42.31 -19.97
CA LYS A 384 1.61 -41.53 -19.80
C LYS A 384 1.11 -41.49 -18.32
N VAL A 385 1.08 -42.63 -17.64
CA VAL A 385 0.56 -42.73 -16.27
C VAL A 385 1.48 -42.04 -15.28
N PRO A 386 2.78 -42.41 -15.14
CA PRO A 386 3.68 -41.75 -14.20
C PRO A 386 3.89 -40.27 -14.51
N GLY A 387 3.93 -39.85 -15.79
CA GLY A 387 4.06 -38.47 -16.20
C GLY A 387 2.85 -37.61 -15.80
N VAL A 388 1.63 -38.13 -15.83
CA VAL A 388 0.43 -37.44 -15.34
C VAL A 388 0.44 -37.38 -13.82
N LEU A 389 0.75 -38.50 -13.15
CA LEU A 389 0.78 -38.56 -11.68
C LEU A 389 1.79 -37.57 -11.09
N LEU A 390 3.02 -37.55 -11.60
CA LEU A 390 4.05 -36.61 -11.13
C LEU A 390 3.69 -35.14 -11.35
N ARG A 391 3.00 -34.82 -12.46
CA ARG A 391 2.49 -33.45 -12.68
C ARG A 391 1.34 -33.09 -11.74
N LEU A 392 0.50 -34.06 -11.35
CA LEU A 392 -0.51 -33.85 -10.31
C LEU A 392 0.12 -33.60 -8.95
N VAL A 393 1.15 -34.40 -8.59
CA VAL A 393 1.92 -34.18 -7.36
C VAL A 393 2.57 -32.79 -7.37
N LEU A 394 3.20 -32.38 -8.48
CA LEU A 394 3.79 -31.06 -8.62
C LEU A 394 2.73 -29.96 -8.47
N ALA A 395 1.58 -30.09 -9.12
CA ALA A 395 0.48 -29.13 -9.02
C ALA A 395 -0.07 -29.05 -7.60
N GLY A 396 -0.21 -30.18 -6.91
CA GLY A 396 -0.60 -30.26 -5.51
C GLY A 396 0.43 -29.60 -4.57
N ALA A 397 1.70 -29.86 -4.80
CA ALA A 397 2.78 -29.24 -4.01
C ALA A 397 2.79 -27.70 -4.16
N ILE A 398 2.58 -27.19 -5.39
CA ILE A 398 2.43 -25.75 -5.63
C ILE A 398 1.22 -25.20 -4.87
N ALA A 399 0.07 -25.87 -4.95
CA ALA A 399 -1.14 -25.42 -4.28
C ALA A 399 -0.98 -25.39 -2.75
N VAL A 400 -0.41 -26.43 -2.17
CA VAL A 400 -0.15 -26.51 -0.72
C VAL A 400 0.89 -25.48 -0.29
N GLY A 401 1.98 -25.33 -1.04
CA GLY A 401 3.03 -24.32 -0.74
C GLY A 401 2.49 -22.89 -0.76
N LEU A 402 1.69 -22.54 -1.78
CA LEU A 402 1.05 -21.22 -1.86
C LEU A 402 -0.03 -21.03 -0.78
N CYS A 403 -0.77 -22.10 -0.43
CA CYS A 403 -1.72 -22.07 0.67
C CYS A 403 -1.03 -21.83 2.01
N ALA A 404 0.03 -22.59 2.33
CA ALA A 404 0.76 -22.44 3.58
C ALA A 404 1.39 -21.06 3.72
N ASN A 405 2.09 -20.60 2.65
CA ASN A 405 2.68 -19.28 2.59
C ASN A 405 1.63 -18.16 2.75
N GLY A 406 0.55 -18.21 1.96
CA GLY A 406 -0.48 -17.19 1.98
C GLY A 406 -1.27 -17.16 3.30
N ALA A 407 -1.57 -18.34 3.87
CA ALA A 407 -2.26 -18.42 5.16
C ALA A 407 -1.43 -17.82 6.30
N TYR A 408 -0.14 -18.18 6.36
CA TYR A 408 0.80 -17.63 7.34
C TYR A 408 0.91 -16.11 7.21
N THR A 409 1.23 -15.60 6.02
CA THR A 409 1.46 -14.17 5.80
C THR A 409 0.20 -13.32 6.07
N ARG A 410 -0.99 -13.82 5.69
CA ARG A 410 -2.27 -13.15 5.96
C ARG A 410 -2.56 -13.06 7.46
N ALA A 411 -2.33 -14.15 8.18
CA ALA A 411 -2.55 -14.21 9.61
C ALA A 411 -1.59 -13.28 10.35
N CYS A 412 -0.29 -13.29 10.00
CA CYS A 412 0.70 -12.36 10.55
C CYS A 412 0.32 -10.90 10.30
N LEU A 413 -0.07 -10.53 9.07
CA LEU A 413 -0.44 -9.16 8.74
C LEU A 413 -1.64 -8.68 9.57
N ARG A 414 -2.67 -9.50 9.66
CA ARG A 414 -3.86 -9.18 10.46
C ARG A 414 -3.52 -9.03 11.93
N ASN A 415 -2.73 -9.96 12.50
CA ASN A 415 -2.39 -9.94 13.92
C ASN A 415 -1.48 -8.76 14.27
N HIS A 416 -0.49 -8.46 13.41
CA HIS A 416 0.43 -7.34 13.58
C HIS A 416 -0.27 -5.97 13.65
N HIS A 417 -1.32 -5.79 12.84
CA HIS A 417 -2.02 -4.50 12.75
C HIS A 417 -3.35 -4.45 13.51
N ALA A 418 -3.75 -5.53 14.20
CA ALA A 418 -5.06 -5.59 14.85
C ALA A 418 -5.30 -4.41 15.79
N GLN A 419 -4.41 -4.19 16.75
CA GLN A 419 -4.52 -3.11 17.73
C GLN A 419 -4.48 -1.73 17.07
N ASN A 420 -3.56 -1.50 16.13
CA ASN A 420 -3.44 -0.21 15.45
C ASN A 420 -4.68 0.12 14.60
N LEU A 421 -5.34 -0.90 14.04
CA LEU A 421 -6.57 -0.72 13.28
C LEU A 421 -7.75 -0.38 14.20
N GLU A 422 -7.86 -1.04 15.34
CA GLU A 422 -8.86 -0.74 16.37
C GLU A 422 -8.71 0.69 16.88
N ASN A 423 -7.49 1.09 17.25
CA ASN A 423 -7.16 2.46 17.64
C ASN A 423 -7.55 3.48 16.55
N TYR A 424 -7.23 3.17 15.28
CA TYR A 424 -7.59 4.05 14.17
C TYR A 424 -9.10 4.28 14.09
N TYR A 425 -9.90 3.23 14.09
CA TYR A 425 -11.35 3.35 14.01
C TYR A 425 -11.95 3.99 15.25
N PHE A 426 -11.43 3.68 16.43
CA PHE A 426 -11.87 4.31 17.66
C PHE A 426 -11.67 5.84 17.61
N PHE A 427 -10.50 6.32 17.16
CA PHE A 427 -10.26 7.75 16.94
C PHE A 427 -11.25 8.37 15.95
N VAL A 428 -11.46 7.71 14.81
CA VAL A 428 -12.42 8.18 13.81
C VAL A 428 -13.82 8.28 14.41
N ASP A 429 -14.24 7.25 15.13
CA ASP A 429 -15.57 7.19 15.76
C ASP A 429 -15.77 8.29 16.79
N THR A 430 -14.75 8.62 17.61
CA THR A 430 -14.82 9.72 18.59
C THR A 430 -14.95 11.08 17.91
N LEU A 431 -14.24 11.31 16.81
CA LEU A 431 -14.32 12.57 16.04
C LEU A 431 -15.65 12.69 15.29
N GLU A 432 -16.13 11.61 14.70
CA GLU A 432 -17.44 11.58 14.04
C GLU A 432 -18.60 11.76 15.04
N ALA A 433 -18.38 11.39 16.30
CA ALA A 433 -19.32 11.61 17.39
C ALA A 433 -19.32 13.05 17.93
N GLY A 434 -18.38 13.89 17.49
CA GLY A 434 -18.31 15.31 17.87
C GLY A 434 -17.42 15.62 19.07
N LEU A 435 -16.56 14.68 19.52
CA LEU A 435 -15.72 14.88 20.72
C LEU A 435 -14.78 16.11 20.64
N ALA A 436 -14.41 16.54 19.42
CA ALA A 436 -13.57 17.73 19.22
C ALA A 436 -14.35 18.91 18.63
N ASP A 437 -15.68 18.95 18.71
CA ASP A 437 -16.51 19.98 18.05
C ASP A 437 -16.30 21.38 18.62
N ALA A 438 -15.91 21.50 19.88
CA ALA A 438 -15.61 22.77 20.53
C ALA A 438 -14.26 23.38 20.09
N VAL A 439 -13.36 22.58 19.52
CA VAL A 439 -12.01 23.03 19.13
C VAL A 439 -12.08 23.83 17.84
N THR A 440 -11.37 24.96 17.77
CA THR A 440 -11.32 25.86 16.62
C THR A 440 -9.93 25.85 15.95
N GLY A 441 -9.78 26.53 14.81
CA GLY A 441 -8.50 26.61 14.11
C GLY A 441 -7.41 27.38 14.86
N ASP A 442 -7.77 28.20 15.85
CA ASP A 442 -6.84 28.97 16.67
C ASP A 442 -6.34 28.18 17.90
N ASP A 443 -6.94 27.02 18.15
CA ASP A 443 -6.66 26.17 19.29
C ASP A 443 -5.62 25.09 18.96
N LEU A 444 -5.01 24.51 20.02
CA LEU A 444 -4.09 23.39 19.92
C LEU A 444 -4.65 22.16 20.65
N ILE A 445 -4.64 21.01 19.99
CA ILE A 445 -4.98 19.71 20.58
C ILE A 445 -3.69 19.01 21.02
N LEU A 446 -3.62 18.57 22.28
CA LEU A 446 -2.59 17.70 22.83
C LEU A 446 -3.13 16.28 22.97
N CYS A 447 -2.60 15.33 22.20
CA CYS A 447 -3.00 13.92 22.22
C CYS A 447 -2.10 13.11 23.16
N ASN A 448 -2.64 12.14 23.89
CA ASN A 448 -1.86 11.23 24.74
C ASN A 448 -1.15 10.13 23.95
N GLU A 449 -1.61 9.80 22.76
CA GLU A 449 -1.08 8.74 21.92
C GLU A 449 -0.49 9.27 20.62
N ASN A 450 0.65 8.71 20.23
CA ASN A 450 1.24 8.90 18.92
C ASN A 450 0.63 7.88 17.95
N VAL A 451 -0.62 8.06 17.60
CA VAL A 451 -1.34 7.14 16.70
C VAL A 451 -0.87 7.27 15.25
N TRP A 452 -0.32 8.43 14.88
CA TRP A 452 -0.07 8.80 13.47
C TRP A 452 1.41 9.00 13.13
N GLY A 453 2.31 8.85 14.07
CA GLY A 453 3.74 9.06 13.89
C GLY A 453 4.26 10.33 14.58
N SER A 454 5.57 10.48 14.62
CA SER A 454 6.26 11.59 15.31
C SER A 454 6.20 12.95 14.58
N ASN A 455 5.39 13.08 13.53
CA ASN A 455 5.26 14.32 12.78
C ASN A 455 4.00 15.08 13.25
N PRO A 456 4.12 16.25 13.89
CA PRO A 456 2.98 17.05 14.34
C PRO A 456 2.01 17.42 13.21
N ASP A 457 2.51 17.60 11.98
CA ASP A 457 1.64 17.84 10.81
C ASP A 457 0.71 16.66 10.51
N ALA A 458 1.12 15.43 10.80
CA ALA A 458 0.29 14.25 10.58
C ALA A 458 -0.92 14.20 11.51
N GLU A 459 -0.75 14.58 12.78
CA GLU A 459 -1.83 14.68 13.75
C GLU A 459 -2.83 15.77 13.34
N SER A 460 -2.33 16.98 13.06
CA SER A 460 -3.15 18.11 12.62
C SER A 460 -3.98 17.76 11.38
N LEU A 461 -3.39 17.11 10.39
CA LEU A 461 -4.07 16.70 9.16
C LEU A 461 -5.12 15.60 9.40
N PHE A 462 -4.88 14.72 10.35
CA PHE A 462 -5.83 13.71 10.73
C PHE A 462 -7.10 14.33 11.34
N PHE A 463 -6.94 15.15 12.38
CA PHE A 463 -8.07 15.86 13.00
C PHE A 463 -8.81 16.74 11.99
N SER A 464 -8.06 17.48 11.16
CA SER A 464 -8.65 18.34 10.12
C SER A 464 -9.47 17.56 9.11
N ARG A 465 -8.99 16.39 8.68
CA ARG A 465 -9.70 15.53 7.72
C ARG A 465 -11.05 15.06 8.24
N PHE A 466 -11.10 14.55 9.49
CA PHE A 466 -12.31 13.94 10.03
C PHE A 466 -13.31 14.96 10.58
N THR A 467 -12.85 16.10 11.07
CA THR A 467 -13.73 17.18 11.50
C THR A 467 -14.18 18.12 10.37
N GLY A 468 -13.48 18.08 9.22
CA GLY A 468 -13.71 19.02 8.10
C GLY A 468 -13.26 20.45 8.39
N ARG A 469 -12.56 20.72 9.50
CA ARG A 469 -12.04 22.00 9.94
C ARG A 469 -10.52 21.97 9.96
N GLU A 470 -9.85 23.11 9.79
CA GLU A 470 -8.41 23.20 9.99
C GLU A 470 -8.12 23.23 11.49
N LEU A 471 -7.47 22.19 12.00
CA LEU A 471 -7.14 22.03 13.41
C LEU A 471 -5.65 21.78 13.57
N HIS A 472 -5.10 22.27 14.67
CA HIS A 472 -3.71 22.04 15.06
C HIS A 472 -3.66 21.01 16.19
N ALA A 473 -2.83 19.97 16.01
CA ALA A 473 -2.67 18.92 16.99
C ALA A 473 -1.20 18.46 17.08
N GLN A 474 -0.80 18.04 18.27
CA GLN A 474 0.50 17.41 18.51
C GLN A 474 0.38 16.37 19.63
N VAL A 475 1.34 15.45 19.69
CA VAL A 475 1.44 14.49 20.78
C VAL A 475 2.01 15.16 22.02
N MET A 476 1.46 14.88 23.19
CA MET A 476 1.99 15.38 24.48
C MET A 476 3.49 15.07 24.60
N GLY A 477 4.27 16.06 24.97
CA GLY A 477 5.72 15.92 25.12
C GLY A 477 6.51 15.92 23.80
N ALA A 478 5.86 16.00 22.64
CA ALA A 478 6.55 16.06 21.34
C ALA A 478 7.11 17.45 20.98
N GLY A 479 6.73 18.49 21.73
CA GLY A 479 7.17 19.88 21.54
C GLY A 479 6.61 20.81 22.60
N GLU A 480 7.09 22.04 22.59
CA GLU A 480 6.53 23.11 23.41
C GLU A 480 5.26 23.66 22.76
N VAL A 481 4.31 24.13 23.59
CA VAL A 481 3.16 24.88 23.09
C VAL A 481 3.67 26.15 22.41
N PRO A 482 3.23 26.47 21.17
CA PRO A 482 3.66 27.68 20.48
C PRO A 482 3.41 28.92 21.31
N ALA A 483 4.45 29.76 21.50
CA ALA A 483 4.36 30.97 22.29
C ALA A 483 3.42 32.04 21.70
N ASP A 484 3.11 31.93 20.43
CA ASP A 484 2.18 32.75 19.66
C ASP A 484 0.78 32.19 19.54
N LEU A 485 0.46 31.10 20.27
CA LEU A 485 -0.87 30.53 20.28
C LEU A 485 -1.90 31.56 20.80
N THR A 486 -2.90 31.86 19.99
CA THR A 486 -3.95 32.82 20.31
C THR A 486 -5.20 32.17 20.90
N GLY A 487 -5.37 30.87 20.66
CA GLY A 487 -6.46 30.07 21.15
C GLY A 487 -6.16 29.33 22.46
N HIS A 488 -6.91 28.30 22.73
CA HIS A 488 -6.81 27.47 23.92
C HIS A 488 -6.07 26.16 23.63
N VAL A 489 -5.59 25.54 24.69
CA VAL A 489 -5.04 24.19 24.62
C VAL A 489 -6.11 23.19 25.06
N TYR A 490 -6.36 22.19 24.22
CA TYR A 490 -7.27 21.08 24.51
C TYR A 490 -6.45 19.81 24.72
N GLY A 491 -6.75 19.06 25.78
CA GLY A 491 -6.30 17.69 25.92
C GLY A 491 -7.25 16.75 25.18
N TYR A 492 -6.73 15.83 24.38
CA TYR A 492 -7.48 14.75 23.76
C TYR A 492 -6.83 13.43 24.11
N GLN A 493 -7.51 12.60 24.91
CA GLN A 493 -6.95 11.36 25.43
C GLN A 493 -7.86 10.19 25.13
N THR A 494 -7.27 9.06 24.78
CA THR A 494 -7.94 7.80 24.49
C THR A 494 -7.42 6.71 25.41
N TYR A 495 -8.32 5.83 25.82
CA TYR A 495 -8.04 4.68 26.67
C TYR A 495 -8.75 3.47 26.09
N HIS A 496 -7.98 2.42 25.78
CA HIS A 496 -8.51 1.15 25.29
C HIS A 496 -8.57 0.13 26.40
N ASP A 497 -9.65 -0.65 26.42
CA ASP A 497 -9.88 -1.71 27.42
C ASP A 497 -9.75 -1.23 28.88
N TYR A 498 -10.18 0.00 29.14
CA TYR A 498 -10.19 0.56 30.48
C TYR A 498 -11.40 0.04 31.26
N GLY A 499 -11.18 -0.94 32.15
CA GLY A 499 -12.26 -1.64 32.86
C GLY A 499 -13.25 -2.35 31.94
N GLY A 500 -12.77 -2.83 30.73
CA GLY A 500 -13.60 -3.47 29.72
C GLY A 500 -14.33 -2.51 28.78
N TYR A 501 -13.96 -1.23 28.77
CA TYR A 501 -14.55 -0.20 27.91
C TYR A 501 -13.49 0.59 27.17
N ASP A 502 -13.81 1.00 25.93
CA ASP A 502 -13.04 1.99 25.19
C ASP A 502 -13.66 3.36 25.41
N LEU A 503 -12.86 4.28 25.95
CA LEU A 503 -13.30 5.63 26.26
C LEU A 503 -12.27 6.67 25.82
N ALA A 504 -12.76 7.84 25.46
CA ALA A 504 -11.93 9.00 25.15
C ALA A 504 -12.47 10.24 25.84
N TRP A 505 -11.64 11.22 26.09
CA TRP A 505 -12.11 12.51 26.53
C TRP A 505 -11.37 13.65 25.81
N CYS A 506 -12.08 14.78 25.68
CA CYS A 506 -11.56 16.04 25.17
C CYS A 506 -11.96 17.17 26.13
N GLY A 507 -11.00 17.96 26.56
CA GLY A 507 -11.27 19.06 27.48
C GLY A 507 -10.35 20.25 27.26
N ARG A 508 -10.88 21.46 27.48
CA ARG A 508 -10.10 22.70 27.34
C ARG A 508 -9.19 22.89 28.55
N ALA A 509 -7.90 22.95 28.32
CA ALA A 509 -6.88 23.22 29.33
C ALA A 509 -6.39 24.67 29.24
N GLN A 510 -6.05 25.28 30.37
CA GLN A 510 -5.48 26.64 30.38
C GLN A 510 -3.98 26.66 30.20
N ASP A 511 -3.32 25.57 30.47
CA ASP A 511 -1.88 25.45 30.30
C ASP A 511 -1.47 24.17 29.55
N ALA A 512 -0.19 24.10 29.19
CA ALA A 512 0.38 22.98 28.46
C ALA A 512 0.42 21.67 29.28
N SER A 513 0.26 21.74 30.60
CA SER A 513 0.23 20.55 31.46
C SER A 513 -1.13 19.87 31.47
N GLY A 514 -2.19 20.54 30.97
CA GLY A 514 -3.56 20.06 31.01
C GLY A 514 -4.15 19.99 32.42
N GLU A 515 -3.59 20.77 33.36
CA GLU A 515 -4.03 20.74 34.75
C GLU A 515 -5.33 21.52 35.00
N LEU A 516 -5.63 22.52 34.17
CA LEU A 516 -6.82 23.37 34.29
C LEU A 516 -7.71 23.20 33.07
N LEU A 517 -8.93 22.74 33.30
CA LEU A 517 -9.97 22.56 32.29
C LEU A 517 -11.20 23.41 32.67
N ASP A 518 -11.99 23.83 31.69
CA ASP A 518 -13.31 24.43 31.95
C ASP A 518 -14.46 23.65 31.28
N THR A 519 -14.11 22.78 30.36
CA THR A 519 -15.05 21.89 29.67
C THR A 519 -14.41 20.52 29.51
N LEU A 520 -15.14 19.48 29.84
CA LEU A 520 -14.72 18.10 29.67
C LEU A 520 -15.83 17.29 28.99
N GLN A 521 -15.55 16.74 27.82
CA GLN A 521 -16.42 15.79 27.15
C GLN A 521 -15.82 14.38 27.26
N VAL A 522 -16.65 13.41 27.58
CA VAL A 522 -16.27 11.99 27.69
C VAL A 522 -17.10 11.18 26.72
N TYR A 523 -16.43 10.44 25.87
CA TYR A 523 -17.00 9.50 24.91
C TYR A 523 -16.80 8.06 25.40
N VAL A 524 -17.85 7.26 25.38
CA VAL A 524 -17.81 5.82 25.67
C VAL A 524 -18.33 5.08 24.44
N GLN A 525 -17.50 4.19 23.87
CA GLN A 525 -17.90 3.39 22.73
C GLN A 525 -18.89 2.29 23.15
N GLY A 526 -19.97 2.15 22.38
CA GLY A 526 -20.99 1.14 22.56
C GLY A 526 -22.24 1.60 23.35
N ALA A 527 -23.23 0.74 23.30
CA ALA A 527 -24.58 1.04 23.86
C ALA A 527 -24.63 1.01 25.38
N VAL A 528 -23.70 0.38 26.05
CA VAL A 528 -23.66 0.21 27.50
C VAL A 528 -22.64 1.16 28.11
N VAL A 529 -23.09 2.01 29.01
CA VAL A 529 -22.22 2.88 29.81
C VAL A 529 -22.07 2.22 31.17
N PRO A 530 -20.84 2.17 31.73
CA PRO A 530 -20.66 1.62 33.06
C PRO A 530 -21.46 2.43 34.12
N ASP A 531 -22.29 1.77 34.91
CA ASP A 531 -23.04 2.41 35.99
C ASP A 531 -22.11 2.98 37.08
N ASN A 532 -20.89 2.49 37.14
CA ASN A 532 -19.86 2.87 38.10
C ASN A 532 -18.75 3.76 37.48
N ALA A 533 -18.95 4.29 36.26
CA ALA A 533 -18.04 5.26 35.68
C ALA A 533 -18.24 6.64 36.34
N VAL A 534 -17.16 7.17 36.90
CA VAL A 534 -17.17 8.43 37.66
C VAL A 534 -16.09 9.36 37.10
N ILE A 535 -16.45 10.59 36.80
CA ILE A 535 -15.52 11.68 36.52
C ILE A 535 -15.15 12.31 37.86
N LYS A 536 -13.87 12.22 38.24
CA LYS A 536 -13.31 12.92 39.40
C LYS A 536 -12.51 14.11 38.92
N TYR A 537 -12.76 15.27 39.51
CA TYR A 537 -12.04 16.49 39.19
C TYR A 537 -12.01 17.44 40.43
N THR A 538 -11.15 18.42 40.35
CA THR A 538 -11.06 19.48 41.36
C THR A 538 -11.41 20.80 40.69
N VAL A 539 -12.23 21.60 41.33
CA VAL A 539 -12.54 22.96 40.88
C VAL A 539 -11.73 23.93 41.71
N ARG A 540 -11.04 24.87 41.02
CA ARG A 540 -10.39 25.99 41.70
C ARG A 540 -11.28 27.22 41.60
N HIS A 541 -11.71 27.74 42.76
CA HIS A 541 -12.52 28.95 42.87
C HIS A 541 -11.65 30.20 42.67
N GLU A 542 -12.32 31.35 42.42
CA GLU A 542 -11.64 32.63 42.23
C GLU A 542 -10.82 33.09 43.47
N ASP A 543 -11.21 32.66 44.67
CA ASP A 543 -10.48 32.92 45.91
C ASP A 543 -9.26 32.00 46.14
N GLY A 544 -8.98 31.11 45.17
CA GLY A 544 -7.88 30.15 45.21
C GLY A 544 -8.17 28.88 46.03
N THR A 545 -9.38 28.72 46.58
CA THR A 545 -9.76 27.49 47.25
C THR A 545 -10.03 26.40 46.22
N GLU A 546 -9.78 25.13 46.62
CA GLU A 546 -9.97 23.97 45.78
C GLU A 546 -11.06 23.06 46.36
N GLU A 547 -12.02 22.68 45.52
CA GLU A 547 -13.12 21.75 45.86
C GLU A 547 -13.00 20.48 44.99
N ALA A 548 -12.93 19.31 45.65
CA ALA A 548 -12.95 18.03 44.95
C ALA A 548 -14.41 17.64 44.63
N LYS A 549 -14.67 17.36 43.36
CA LYS A 549 -15.96 16.93 42.86
C LYS A 549 -15.87 15.53 42.22
N ALA A 550 -16.96 14.83 42.25
CA ALA A 550 -17.13 13.56 41.55
C ALA A 550 -18.57 13.48 41.01
N ILE A 551 -18.71 13.15 39.76
CA ILE A 551 -20.01 13.01 39.09
C ILE A 551 -20.04 11.65 38.35
N CYS A 552 -21.16 10.92 38.53
CA CYS A 552 -21.40 9.74 37.73
C CYS A 552 -21.54 10.13 36.24
N LEU A 553 -20.97 9.36 35.35
CA LEU A 553 -21.03 9.63 33.90
C LEU A 553 -22.49 9.68 33.41
N LEU A 554 -23.37 8.89 34.00
CA LEU A 554 -24.81 8.87 33.70
C LEU A 554 -25.60 10.05 34.28
N ASP A 555 -25.03 10.75 35.26
CA ASP A 555 -25.69 11.88 35.96
C ASP A 555 -25.22 13.25 35.46
N CYS A 556 -24.40 13.28 34.37
CA CYS A 556 -23.95 14.53 33.79
C CYS A 556 -25.12 15.32 33.19
N ASP A 557 -25.08 16.66 33.36
CA ASP A 557 -26.16 17.57 32.92
C ASP A 557 -26.44 17.51 31.40
N LYS A 558 -25.40 17.28 30.62
CA LYS A 558 -25.50 17.13 29.17
C LYS A 558 -25.03 15.74 28.76
N THR A 559 -25.97 14.94 28.29
CA THR A 559 -25.67 13.59 27.77
C THR A 559 -26.37 13.38 26.44
N GLU A 560 -25.71 12.71 25.53
CA GLU A 560 -26.27 12.37 24.23
C GLU A 560 -25.80 11.00 23.73
N ARG A 561 -26.55 10.41 22.80
CA ARG A 561 -26.16 9.21 22.09
C ARG A 561 -26.16 9.46 20.60
N ASN A 562 -25.09 9.05 19.96
CA ASN A 562 -24.99 9.15 18.50
C ASN A 562 -25.83 8.04 17.80
N ALA A 563 -25.86 8.05 16.48
CA ALA A 563 -26.59 7.07 15.67
C ALA A 563 -26.08 5.63 15.83
N LYS A 564 -24.84 5.42 16.30
CA LYS A 564 -24.25 4.11 16.60
C LYS A 564 -24.62 3.61 18.00
N GLY A 565 -25.21 4.48 18.83
CA GLY A 565 -25.54 4.21 20.20
C GLY A 565 -24.44 4.54 21.21
N ASP A 566 -23.30 5.07 20.75
CA ASP A 566 -22.20 5.52 21.59
C ASP A 566 -22.65 6.72 22.45
N TYR A 567 -22.03 6.87 23.60
CA TYR A 567 -22.45 7.82 24.60
C TYR A 567 -21.45 8.96 24.75
N ILE A 568 -21.95 10.19 24.82
CA ILE A 568 -21.16 11.40 25.11
C ILE A 568 -21.78 12.08 26.35
N ALA A 569 -20.94 12.36 27.34
CA ALA A 569 -21.27 13.18 28.51
C ALA A 569 -20.39 14.44 28.50
N THR A 570 -21.01 15.58 28.86
CA THR A 570 -20.29 16.86 28.96
C THR A 570 -20.41 17.40 30.38
N VAL A 571 -19.28 17.75 30.97
CA VAL A 571 -19.17 18.48 32.24
C VAL A 571 -18.66 19.88 31.94
N GLU A 572 -19.35 20.89 32.41
CA GLU A 572 -18.94 22.29 32.35
C GLU A 572 -18.79 22.83 33.76
N ASP A 573 -17.61 23.32 34.12
CA ASP A 573 -17.35 23.95 35.41
C ASP A 573 -16.19 24.95 35.25
N SER A 574 -16.03 25.84 36.22
CA SER A 574 -14.97 26.82 36.19
C SER A 574 -13.65 26.21 36.68
N SER A 575 -12.60 26.34 35.93
CA SER A 575 -11.24 25.96 36.36
C SER A 575 -11.12 24.52 36.88
N ILE A 576 -11.48 23.56 36.06
CA ILE A 576 -11.37 22.12 36.37
C ILE A 576 -9.91 21.72 36.44
N LEU A 577 -9.48 21.11 37.53
CA LEU A 577 -8.14 20.59 37.75
C LEU A 577 -8.16 19.06 37.82
N ASN A 578 -7.05 18.43 37.39
CA ASN A 578 -6.78 17.01 37.63
C ASN A 578 -7.96 16.10 37.27
N ALA A 579 -8.66 16.41 36.17
CA ALA A 579 -9.78 15.59 35.73
C ALA A 579 -9.33 14.17 35.37
N LYS A 580 -10.03 13.17 35.93
CA LYS A 580 -9.80 11.75 35.63
C LYS A 580 -11.17 11.07 35.46
N VAL A 581 -11.29 10.32 34.38
CA VAL A 581 -12.39 9.37 34.21
C VAL A 581 -11.95 8.04 34.81
N MET A 582 -12.72 7.53 35.75
CA MET A 582 -12.43 6.28 36.44
C MET A 582 -13.64 5.36 36.35
N ILE A 583 -13.40 4.09 36.05
CA ILE A 583 -14.40 3.05 36.27
C ILE A 583 -14.13 2.50 37.66
N TRP A 584 -15.13 2.56 38.50
CA TRP A 584 -15.00 2.17 39.89
C TRP A 584 -15.37 0.71 40.07
N ASP A 585 -14.42 -0.11 40.44
CA ASP A 585 -14.64 -1.54 40.71
C ASP A 585 -15.21 -1.83 42.09
N GLY A 586 -16.02 -0.92 42.64
CA GLY A 586 -16.75 -1.12 43.85
C GLY A 586 -15.96 -0.96 45.15
#